data_07905b392e10ee8d5bfe650e5a9828ea
#
_entry.id   07905b392e10ee8d5bfe650e5a9828ea
#
_cell.length_a   1.000
_cell.length_b   1.000
_cell.length_c   1.000
_cell.angle_alpha   90.00
_cell.angle_beta   90.00
_cell.angle_gamma   90.00
#
_symmetry.space_group_name_H-M   'P 1'
#
loop_
_entity.id
_entity.type
_entity.pdbx_description
1 polymer ?
#
loop_
_entity_poly.entity_id
_entity_poly.type
_entity_poly.pdbx_seq_one_letter_code
_entity_poly.pdbx_strand_id
1 'polypeptide(L)'
;MAECLTVTREIGKFESERELRRQICKTGRKMYAHGFVVACEGNLSVRLDRDRILVTPAGACKGHLGPEDLLVTDLSGVVLCGTRRPSTEMLMHLLYYRLRPDVQAVCHAHPPIATGFAAAGRALEEAVLPEVIVGLGKIPLAPYGTPGTWELCAGLEPLATEFDAILLENHGVVTCGQDLTTAYQRLETVERFATILLTAESLGGPRLLPHAEVQKLIAARPRYGVSSLEGTAELPLTSETLVDRTDRNASRFLEAPSRGRSAMRKLHGPSAQERIRLSLDHPRQFGS
;
A
#
# COMPACT_ATOMS: atom_id res chain seq x y z
N MET A 1 37.65 -6.39 -3.61
CA MET A 1 36.36 -6.62 -2.94
C MET A 1 36.57 -6.32 -1.45
N ALA A 2 36.19 -5.12 -1.03
CA ALA A 2 36.35 -4.70 0.37
C ALA A 2 35.18 -5.25 1.18
N GLU A 3 35.50 -6.04 2.19
CA GLU A 3 34.56 -6.55 3.19
C GLU A 3 33.96 -5.39 3.96
N CYS A 4 32.66 -5.16 3.79
CA CYS A 4 31.88 -4.25 4.63
C CYS A 4 31.42 -5.02 5.88
N LEU A 5 32.37 -5.49 6.69
CA LEU A 5 32.11 -6.13 7.97
C LEU A 5 32.51 -5.15 9.08
N THR A 6 31.58 -4.34 9.55
CA THR A 6 31.76 -3.58 10.79
C THR A 6 30.79 -4.09 11.86
N VAL A 7 31.39 -4.56 12.94
CA VAL A 7 30.74 -5.06 14.16
C VAL A 7 30.05 -3.89 14.87
N THR A 8 28.75 -4.03 15.14
CA THR A 8 28.01 -3.13 16.04
C THR A 8 27.75 -3.81 17.37
N ARG A 9 28.12 -3.15 18.45
CA ARG A 9 27.79 -3.50 19.84
C ARG A 9 26.56 -2.71 20.31
N GLU A 10 25.66 -3.47 20.96
CA GLU A 10 24.67 -3.08 21.95
C GLU A 10 23.45 -2.23 21.51
N ILE A 11 22.32 -2.92 21.33
CA ILE A 11 21.02 -2.87 22.02
C ILE A 11 20.12 -3.88 21.34
N GLY A 12 19.63 -4.93 22.05
CA GLY A 12 18.67 -5.92 21.55
C GLY A 12 19.18 -6.72 20.33
N LYS A 13 18.91 -8.00 20.22
CA LYS A 13 19.34 -8.89 19.14
C LYS A 13 19.07 -8.27 17.76
N PHE A 14 19.97 -7.46 17.23
CA PHE A 14 19.96 -7.13 15.82
C PHE A 14 20.31 -8.39 15.04
N GLU A 15 19.42 -8.79 14.15
CA GLU A 15 19.73 -9.82 13.17
C GLU A 15 20.92 -9.37 12.31
N SER A 16 21.75 -10.33 11.88
CA SER A 16 22.90 -9.97 11.02
C SER A 16 22.41 -9.38 9.70
N GLU A 17 23.14 -8.42 9.12
CA GLU A 17 22.84 -7.86 7.80
C GLU A 17 22.62 -8.97 6.77
N ARG A 18 23.42 -10.05 6.83
CA ARG A 18 23.29 -11.21 5.95
C ARG A 18 21.91 -11.86 6.05
N GLU A 19 21.35 -11.97 7.26
CA GLU A 19 20.03 -12.56 7.47
C GLU A 19 18.93 -11.62 6.99
N LEU A 20 19.02 -10.32 7.26
CA LEU A 20 18.07 -9.32 6.78
C LEU A 20 18.03 -9.27 5.24
N ARG A 21 19.19 -9.40 4.57
CA ARG A 21 19.26 -9.52 3.10
C ARG A 21 18.47 -10.72 2.59
N ARG A 22 18.59 -11.89 3.23
CA ARG A 22 17.82 -13.08 2.87
C ARG A 22 16.34 -12.91 3.12
N GLN A 23 15.96 -12.25 4.21
CA GLN A 23 14.55 -11.97 4.53
C GLN A 23 13.91 -11.04 3.52
N ILE A 24 14.56 -9.97 3.10
CA ILE A 24 14.06 -9.09 2.03
C ILE A 24 13.84 -9.89 0.74
N CYS A 25 14.81 -10.71 0.32
CA CYS A 25 14.67 -11.54 -0.87
C CYS A 25 13.53 -12.56 -0.75
N LYS A 26 13.36 -13.18 0.44
CA LYS A 26 12.26 -14.11 0.71
C LYS A 26 10.91 -13.41 0.68
N THR A 27 10.80 -12.25 1.30
CA THR A 27 9.58 -11.42 1.30
C THR A 27 9.24 -10.93 -0.11
N GLY A 28 10.23 -10.46 -0.87
CA GLY A 28 10.04 -10.07 -2.27
C GLY A 28 9.47 -11.21 -3.13
N ARG A 29 9.98 -12.44 -2.95
CA ARG A 29 9.41 -13.62 -3.63
C ARG A 29 7.96 -13.91 -3.23
N LYS A 30 7.60 -13.75 -1.94
CA LYS A 30 6.23 -13.90 -1.47
C LYS A 30 5.30 -12.85 -2.09
N MET A 31 5.71 -11.58 -2.08
CA MET A 31 4.95 -10.49 -2.70
C MET A 31 4.69 -10.76 -4.19
N TYR A 32 5.70 -11.24 -4.91
CA TYR A 32 5.58 -11.60 -6.32
C TYR A 32 4.65 -12.80 -6.53
N ALA A 33 4.80 -13.85 -5.72
CA ALA A 33 3.97 -15.06 -5.80
C ALA A 33 2.49 -14.80 -5.48
N HIS A 34 2.20 -13.83 -4.59
CA HIS A 34 0.84 -13.42 -4.25
C HIS A 34 0.26 -12.39 -5.23
N GLY A 35 1.03 -11.94 -6.23
CA GLY A 35 0.59 -10.93 -7.18
C GLY A 35 0.47 -9.53 -6.57
N PHE A 36 1.13 -9.26 -5.45
CA PHE A 36 1.16 -7.92 -4.83
C PHE A 36 2.09 -6.98 -5.55
N VAL A 37 3.04 -7.52 -6.29
CA VAL A 37 3.94 -6.79 -7.18
C VAL A 37 4.11 -7.56 -8.48
N VAL A 38 4.18 -6.84 -9.60
CA VAL A 38 4.51 -7.38 -10.91
C VAL A 38 5.70 -6.62 -11.50
N ALA A 39 6.43 -7.24 -12.42
CA ALA A 39 7.62 -6.62 -13.02
C ALA A 39 8.56 -6.02 -11.96
N CYS A 40 8.75 -4.70 -11.97
CA CYS A 40 9.66 -3.98 -11.07
C CYS A 40 8.97 -3.17 -9.97
N GLU A 41 7.67 -3.36 -9.79
CA GLU A 41 6.85 -2.64 -8.81
C GLU A 41 7.23 -2.94 -7.37
N GLY A 42 6.79 -2.05 -6.48
CA GLY A 42 6.96 -2.17 -5.04
C GLY A 42 8.41 -2.09 -4.58
N ASN A 43 8.60 -1.98 -3.29
CA ASN A 43 9.92 -1.90 -2.66
C ASN A 43 9.85 -2.29 -1.19
N LEU A 44 11.00 -2.70 -0.66
CA LEU A 44 11.18 -3.14 0.70
C LEU A 44 12.40 -2.45 1.30
N SER A 45 12.31 -2.11 2.57
CA SER A 45 13.46 -1.67 3.34
C SER A 45 13.43 -2.18 4.77
N VAL A 46 14.61 -2.29 5.39
CA VAL A 46 14.79 -2.69 6.77
C VAL A 46 15.89 -1.85 7.41
N ARG A 47 15.68 -1.40 8.64
CA ARG A 47 16.68 -0.69 9.42
C ARG A 47 17.79 -1.65 9.84
N LEU A 48 19.04 -1.33 9.52
CA LEU A 48 20.21 -2.09 9.94
C LEU A 48 20.68 -1.66 11.34
N ASP A 49 20.65 -0.35 11.54
CA ASP A 49 21.03 0.30 12.80
C ASP A 49 20.43 1.72 12.85
N ARG A 50 20.97 2.54 13.74
CA ARG A 50 20.48 3.91 13.96
C ARG A 50 20.50 4.76 12.69
N ASP A 51 21.52 4.59 11.84
CA ASP A 51 21.85 5.52 10.75
C ASP A 51 21.76 4.87 9.37
N ARG A 52 21.59 3.54 9.29
CA ARG A 52 21.64 2.79 8.03
C ARG A 52 20.40 1.94 7.81
N ILE A 53 19.97 1.88 6.55
CA ILE A 53 18.86 1.04 6.10
C ILE A 53 19.29 0.19 4.91
N LEU A 54 18.79 -1.03 4.87
CA LEU A 54 18.93 -1.97 3.76
C LEU A 54 17.69 -1.83 2.87
N VAL A 55 17.88 -1.70 1.54
CA VAL A 55 16.80 -1.36 0.62
C VAL A 55 16.89 -2.15 -0.67
N THR A 56 15.74 -2.35 -1.32
CA THR A 56 15.67 -2.93 -2.66
C THR A 56 16.06 -1.90 -3.72
N PRO A 57 16.76 -2.33 -4.80
CA PRO A 57 17.15 -1.44 -5.89
C PRO A 57 15.98 -1.08 -6.80
N ALA A 58 16.11 0.06 -7.48
CA ALA A 58 15.22 0.47 -8.57
C ALA A 58 15.29 -0.52 -9.74
N GLY A 59 14.17 -0.70 -10.43
CA GLY A 59 14.08 -1.48 -11.65
C GLY A 59 14.35 -2.98 -11.48
N ALA A 60 14.26 -3.51 -10.25
CA ALA A 60 14.47 -4.93 -9.99
C ALA A 60 13.15 -5.65 -9.67
N CYS A 61 12.95 -6.81 -10.29
CA CYS A 61 11.83 -7.68 -9.96
C CYS A 61 12.02 -8.28 -8.56
N LYS A 62 11.06 -8.04 -7.67
CA LYS A 62 11.11 -8.49 -6.27
C LYS A 62 11.10 -10.01 -6.13
N GLY A 63 10.53 -10.70 -7.11
CA GLY A 63 10.53 -12.17 -7.16
C GLY A 63 11.90 -12.79 -7.44
N HIS A 64 12.83 -12.03 -8.00
CA HIS A 64 14.11 -12.53 -8.50
C HIS A 64 15.34 -11.88 -7.84
N LEU A 65 15.14 -11.11 -6.76
CA LEU A 65 16.24 -10.47 -6.05
C LEU A 65 17.17 -11.50 -5.38
N GLY A 66 18.49 -11.29 -5.57
CA GLY A 66 19.55 -11.88 -4.76
C GLY A 66 19.97 -10.97 -3.61
N PRO A 67 20.57 -11.51 -2.53
CA PRO A 67 21.06 -10.70 -1.41
C PRO A 67 22.11 -9.64 -1.83
N GLU A 68 22.87 -9.90 -2.87
CA GLU A 68 23.89 -9.03 -3.46
C GLU A 68 23.31 -7.83 -4.21
N ASP A 69 22.07 -7.91 -4.66
CA ASP A 69 21.37 -6.81 -5.34
C ASP A 69 21.00 -5.66 -4.40
N LEU A 70 20.88 -5.96 -3.11
CA LEU A 70 20.38 -5.01 -2.13
C LEU A 70 21.44 -3.95 -1.78
N LEU A 71 20.94 -2.75 -1.49
CA LEU A 71 21.76 -1.57 -1.18
C LEU A 71 21.70 -1.24 0.30
N VAL A 72 22.75 -0.64 0.82
CA VAL A 72 22.73 0.05 2.12
C VAL A 72 22.77 1.55 1.84
N THR A 73 21.85 2.28 2.45
CA THR A 73 21.83 3.75 2.42
C THR A 73 21.83 4.31 3.83
N ASP A 74 22.20 5.58 3.96
CA ASP A 74 21.94 6.34 5.18
C ASP A 74 20.48 6.87 5.20
N LEU A 75 20.11 7.57 6.29
CA LEU A 75 18.79 8.18 6.44
C LEU A 75 18.59 9.44 5.58
N SER A 76 19.59 9.88 4.81
CA SER A 76 19.46 10.91 3.78
C SER A 76 19.23 10.32 2.37
N GLY A 77 19.35 8.98 2.24
CA GLY A 77 19.20 8.27 0.99
C GLY A 77 20.50 8.12 0.19
N VAL A 78 21.65 8.53 0.76
CA VAL A 78 22.97 8.35 0.14
C VAL A 78 23.35 6.87 0.20
N VAL A 79 23.76 6.30 -0.94
CA VAL A 79 24.19 4.91 -1.04
C VAL A 79 25.57 4.76 -0.39
N LEU A 80 25.63 3.94 0.66
CA LEU A 80 26.87 3.61 1.38
C LEU A 80 27.50 2.32 0.86
N CYS A 81 26.67 1.36 0.41
CA CYS A 81 27.13 0.08 -0.11
C CYS A 81 26.18 -0.43 -1.20
N GLY A 82 26.75 -1.02 -2.26
CA GLY A 82 26.05 -1.53 -3.43
C GLY A 82 26.34 -0.72 -4.69
N THR A 83 26.00 -1.27 -5.85
CA THR A 83 26.34 -0.68 -7.17
C THR A 83 25.11 -0.19 -7.95
N ARG A 84 23.91 -0.54 -7.51
CA ARG A 84 22.65 -0.18 -8.17
C ARG A 84 22.12 1.16 -7.61
N ARG A 85 21.04 1.66 -8.19
CA ARG A 85 20.33 2.83 -7.68
C ARG A 85 19.24 2.39 -6.70
N PRO A 86 18.99 3.10 -5.60
CA PRO A 86 17.87 2.84 -4.71
C PRO A 86 16.55 3.09 -5.44
N SER A 87 15.45 2.55 -4.89
CA SER A 87 14.10 2.82 -5.39
C SER A 87 13.85 4.32 -5.50
N THR A 88 13.13 4.75 -6.53
CA THR A 88 12.67 6.14 -6.67
C THR A 88 11.76 6.56 -5.52
N GLU A 89 11.12 5.61 -4.84
CA GLU A 89 10.20 5.83 -3.72
C GLU A 89 10.88 5.78 -2.34
N MET A 90 12.21 5.86 -2.32
CA MET A 90 13.00 5.88 -1.10
C MET A 90 12.55 6.96 -0.11
N LEU A 91 12.12 8.14 -0.59
CA LEU A 91 11.66 9.24 0.25
C LEU A 91 10.52 8.81 1.19
N MET A 92 9.59 7.98 0.71
CA MET A 92 8.50 7.43 1.51
C MET A 92 9.03 6.55 2.65
N HIS A 93 10.00 5.67 2.38
CA HIS A 93 10.62 4.83 3.42
C HIS A 93 11.38 5.67 4.45
N LEU A 94 12.17 6.64 3.99
CA LEU A 94 12.92 7.56 4.85
C LEU A 94 11.99 8.38 5.75
N LEU A 95 10.81 8.76 5.26
CA LEU A 95 9.79 9.45 6.05
C LEU A 95 9.41 8.61 7.28
N TYR A 96 9.04 7.34 7.10
CA TYR A 96 8.72 6.45 8.23
C TYR A 96 9.87 6.34 9.23
N TYR A 97 11.10 6.10 8.76
CA TYR A 97 12.25 5.95 9.64
C TYR A 97 12.62 7.23 10.42
N ARG A 98 12.27 8.39 9.91
CA ARG A 98 12.46 9.69 10.59
C ARG A 98 11.37 9.96 11.61
N LEU A 99 10.11 9.70 11.26
CA LEU A 99 8.96 9.98 12.11
C LEU A 99 8.77 8.93 13.22
N ARG A 100 9.14 7.68 12.95
CA ARG A 100 8.81 6.51 13.76
C ARG A 100 10.07 5.71 14.13
N PRO A 101 10.70 5.99 15.29
CA PRO A 101 11.86 5.22 15.77
C PRO A 101 11.57 3.74 16.04
N ASP A 102 10.30 3.40 16.30
CA ASP A 102 9.81 2.04 16.51
C ASP A 102 9.73 1.23 15.20
N VAL A 103 9.65 1.90 14.05
CA VAL A 103 9.60 1.23 12.74
C VAL A 103 10.99 0.71 12.35
N GLN A 104 11.05 -0.62 12.13
CA GLN A 104 12.25 -1.31 11.68
C GLN A 104 12.16 -1.81 10.24
N ALA A 105 10.95 -1.85 9.65
CA ALA A 105 10.76 -2.27 8.26
C ALA A 105 9.58 -1.54 7.61
N VAL A 106 9.70 -1.31 6.29
CA VAL A 106 8.64 -0.74 5.45
C VAL A 106 8.47 -1.60 4.20
N CYS A 107 7.21 -1.92 3.90
CA CYS A 107 6.78 -2.62 2.68
C CYS A 107 5.87 -1.72 1.86
N HIS A 108 6.17 -1.56 0.58
CA HIS A 108 5.29 -0.91 -0.38
C HIS A 108 5.01 -1.85 -1.55
N ALA A 109 3.75 -1.93 -1.96
CA ALA A 109 3.27 -2.81 -3.02
C ALA A 109 1.96 -2.29 -3.63
N HIS A 110 1.53 -2.95 -4.72
CA HIS A 110 0.28 -2.65 -5.43
C HIS A 110 -0.65 -3.88 -5.42
N PRO A 111 -1.08 -4.39 -4.23
CA PRO A 111 -1.99 -5.53 -4.17
C PRO A 111 -3.31 -5.15 -4.85
N PRO A 112 -3.84 -6.01 -5.74
CA PRO A 112 -4.83 -5.58 -6.74
C PRO A 112 -6.12 -5.00 -6.18
N ILE A 113 -6.68 -5.63 -5.13
CA ILE A 113 -7.97 -5.20 -4.58
C ILE A 113 -7.81 -3.93 -3.71
N ALA A 114 -6.80 -3.92 -2.84
CA ALA A 114 -6.54 -2.73 -2.01
C ALA A 114 -6.15 -1.52 -2.88
N THR A 115 -5.35 -1.73 -3.93
CA THR A 115 -5.02 -0.68 -4.92
C THR A 115 -6.27 -0.24 -5.69
N GLY A 116 -7.23 -1.14 -5.95
CA GLY A 116 -8.52 -0.81 -6.51
C GLY A 116 -9.32 0.15 -5.63
N PHE A 117 -9.36 -0.08 -4.31
CA PHE A 117 -9.96 0.87 -3.35
C PHE A 117 -9.23 2.22 -3.36
N ALA A 118 -7.90 2.21 -3.36
CA ALA A 118 -7.10 3.43 -3.44
C ALA A 118 -7.39 4.22 -4.74
N ALA A 119 -7.49 3.54 -5.88
CA ALA A 119 -7.83 4.14 -7.16
C ALA A 119 -9.28 4.66 -7.25
N ALA A 120 -10.19 4.08 -6.45
CA ALA A 120 -11.55 4.56 -6.30
C ALA A 120 -11.69 5.72 -5.29
N GLY A 121 -10.59 6.18 -4.69
CA GLY A 121 -10.59 7.23 -3.67
C GLY A 121 -11.22 6.79 -2.34
N ARG A 122 -11.14 5.48 -2.00
CA ARG A 122 -11.79 4.88 -0.84
C ARG A 122 -10.77 4.32 0.15
N ALA A 123 -10.87 4.74 1.40
CA ALA A 123 -10.19 4.12 2.53
C ALA A 123 -10.83 2.77 2.90
N LEU A 124 -10.18 2.00 3.77
CA LEU A 124 -10.69 0.76 4.35
C LEU A 124 -10.88 0.98 5.87
N GLU A 125 -11.99 1.62 6.23
CA GLU A 125 -12.27 2.05 7.61
C GLU A 125 -13.45 1.32 8.24
N GLU A 126 -14.14 0.45 7.53
CA GLU A 126 -15.32 -0.25 7.96
C GLU A 126 -15.00 -1.27 9.09
N ALA A 127 -15.70 -1.19 10.20
CA ALA A 127 -15.54 -2.09 11.34
C ALA A 127 -16.23 -3.43 11.08
N VAL A 128 -15.66 -4.26 10.23
CA VAL A 128 -16.26 -5.54 9.78
C VAL A 128 -15.56 -6.74 10.41
N LEU A 129 -14.23 -6.75 10.47
CA LEU A 129 -13.44 -7.91 10.89
C LEU A 129 -12.70 -7.64 12.21
N PRO A 130 -12.90 -8.50 13.24
CA PRO A 130 -12.19 -8.36 14.52
C PRO A 130 -10.67 -8.30 14.39
N GLU A 131 -10.08 -9.15 13.57
CA GLU A 131 -8.63 -9.20 13.37
C GLU A 131 -8.07 -7.92 12.75
N VAL A 132 -8.81 -7.24 11.89
CA VAL A 132 -8.40 -5.95 11.33
C VAL A 132 -8.47 -4.86 12.38
N ILE A 133 -9.57 -4.81 13.16
CA ILE A 133 -9.75 -3.83 14.24
C ILE A 133 -8.65 -3.98 15.29
N VAL A 134 -8.32 -5.21 15.67
CA VAL A 134 -7.26 -5.48 16.65
C VAL A 134 -5.89 -5.19 16.06
N GLY A 135 -5.58 -5.66 14.85
CA GLY A 135 -4.25 -5.62 14.26
C GLY A 135 -3.86 -4.26 13.67
N LEU A 136 -4.78 -3.63 12.94
CA LEU A 136 -4.53 -2.41 12.17
C LEU A 136 -5.39 -1.22 12.61
N GLY A 137 -6.62 -1.47 13.06
CA GLY A 137 -7.62 -0.41 13.26
C GLY A 137 -8.20 0.05 11.94
N LYS A 138 -8.00 1.31 11.58
CA LYS A 138 -8.32 1.89 10.27
C LYS A 138 -7.15 1.73 9.31
N ILE A 139 -7.48 1.70 8.03
CA ILE A 139 -6.51 1.81 6.95
C ILE A 139 -6.90 3.04 6.12
N PRO A 140 -6.36 4.23 6.46
CA PRO A 140 -6.72 5.48 5.82
C PRO A 140 -6.18 5.55 4.38
N LEU A 141 -6.70 6.51 3.62
CA LEU A 141 -6.24 6.86 2.28
C LEU A 141 -5.45 8.17 2.34
N ALA A 142 -4.16 8.13 2.01
CA ALA A 142 -3.36 9.32 1.78
C ALA A 142 -3.75 9.96 0.43
N PRO A 143 -3.84 11.30 0.34
CA PRO A 143 -4.13 11.96 -0.92
C PRO A 143 -3.04 11.69 -1.95
N TYR A 144 -3.42 11.78 -3.23
CA TYR A 144 -2.47 11.58 -4.32
C TYR A 144 -1.28 12.54 -4.23
N GLY A 145 -0.11 11.99 -4.41
CA GLY A 145 1.13 12.71 -4.64
C GLY A 145 1.98 11.93 -5.65
N THR A 146 2.72 12.64 -6.49
CA THR A 146 3.56 12.01 -7.53
C THR A 146 4.60 11.08 -6.89
N PRO A 147 4.61 9.77 -7.25
CA PRO A 147 5.57 8.82 -6.69
C PRO A 147 7.02 9.27 -6.83
N GLY A 148 7.82 9.11 -5.78
CA GLY A 148 9.22 9.53 -5.76
C GLY A 148 9.44 11.02 -5.50
N THR A 149 8.41 11.79 -5.18
CA THR A 149 8.50 13.21 -4.87
C THR A 149 8.09 13.54 -3.43
N TRP A 150 8.35 14.77 -3.02
CA TRP A 150 7.88 15.29 -1.73
C TRP A 150 6.36 15.45 -1.65
N GLU A 151 5.65 15.54 -2.77
CA GLU A 151 4.18 15.62 -2.78
C GLU A 151 3.56 14.38 -2.12
N LEU A 152 4.05 13.19 -2.47
CA LEU A 152 3.62 11.94 -1.83
C LEU A 152 3.93 11.96 -0.33
N CYS A 153 5.13 12.39 0.06
CA CYS A 153 5.52 12.46 1.46
C CYS A 153 4.67 13.44 2.26
N ALA A 154 4.35 14.61 1.71
CA ALA A 154 3.55 15.62 2.38
C ALA A 154 2.11 15.14 2.66
N GLY A 155 1.50 14.39 1.73
CA GLY A 155 0.19 13.78 1.95
C GLY A 155 0.21 12.60 2.93
N LEU A 156 1.32 11.88 2.98
CA LEU A 156 1.49 10.70 3.81
C LEU A 156 1.90 11.05 5.26
N GLU A 157 2.67 12.12 5.46
CA GLU A 157 3.30 12.48 6.75
C GLU A 157 2.32 12.51 7.93
N PRO A 158 1.13 13.16 7.85
CA PRO A 158 0.20 13.20 8.97
C PRO A 158 -0.32 11.80 9.37
N LEU A 159 -0.47 10.89 8.38
CA LEU A 159 -0.98 9.55 8.60
C LEU A 159 0.12 8.57 9.05
N ALA A 160 1.35 8.75 8.58
CA ALA A 160 2.47 7.87 8.88
C ALA A 160 2.87 7.87 10.36
N THR A 161 2.55 8.93 11.11
CA THR A 161 2.76 9.00 12.56
C THR A 161 1.79 8.14 13.35
N GLU A 162 0.58 7.88 12.81
CA GLU A 162 -0.54 7.26 13.53
C GLU A 162 -0.86 5.85 13.04
N PHE A 163 -0.62 5.56 11.74
CA PHE A 163 -1.07 4.33 11.10
C PHE A 163 0.09 3.48 10.59
N ASP A 164 -0.06 2.17 10.78
CA ASP A 164 0.92 1.18 10.32
C ASP A 164 0.64 0.64 8.91
N ALA A 165 -0.55 0.94 8.37
CA ALA A 165 -0.96 0.57 7.02
C ALA A 165 -1.78 1.73 6.43
N ILE A 166 -1.43 2.17 5.23
CA ILE A 166 -2.03 3.33 4.56
C ILE A 166 -2.20 3.00 3.07
N LEU A 167 -3.39 3.28 2.53
CA LEU A 167 -3.62 3.31 1.09
C LEU A 167 -3.06 4.63 0.52
N LEU A 168 -2.46 4.55 -0.66
CA LEU A 168 -1.95 5.70 -1.42
C LEU A 168 -2.86 5.90 -2.63
N GLU A 169 -3.57 7.03 -2.70
CA GLU A 169 -4.55 7.32 -3.77
C GLU A 169 -3.92 7.16 -5.15
N ASN A 170 -4.61 6.40 -6.03
CA ASN A 170 -4.15 6.06 -7.39
C ASN A 170 -2.75 5.42 -7.48
N HIS A 171 -2.28 4.76 -6.41
CA HIS A 171 -0.93 4.24 -6.39
C HIS A 171 -0.86 2.81 -5.82
N GLY A 172 -1.09 2.63 -4.53
CA GLY A 172 -0.94 1.33 -3.89
C GLY A 172 -1.08 1.37 -2.37
N VAL A 173 -0.28 0.57 -1.69
CA VAL A 173 -0.31 0.38 -0.23
C VAL A 173 1.09 0.52 0.34
N VAL A 174 1.23 1.22 1.47
CA VAL A 174 2.44 1.18 2.29
C VAL A 174 2.09 0.63 3.67
N THR A 175 2.95 -0.25 4.18
CA THR A 175 2.86 -0.80 5.53
C THR A 175 4.21 -0.75 6.22
N CYS A 176 4.21 -0.60 7.53
CA CYS A 176 5.43 -0.59 8.34
C CYS A 176 5.30 -1.55 9.53
N GLY A 177 6.41 -1.84 10.20
CA GLY A 177 6.41 -2.72 11.37
C GLY A 177 7.72 -2.72 12.13
N GLN A 178 7.67 -3.35 13.32
CA GLN A 178 8.84 -3.58 14.18
C GLN A 178 9.86 -4.59 13.59
N ASP A 179 9.48 -5.26 12.51
CA ASP A 179 10.31 -6.15 11.69
C ASP A 179 9.68 -6.33 10.31
N LEU A 180 10.40 -6.95 9.39
CA LEU A 180 9.94 -7.16 8.02
C LEU A 180 8.77 -8.13 7.93
N THR A 181 8.70 -9.11 8.83
CA THR A 181 7.60 -10.08 8.87
C THR A 181 6.31 -9.38 9.24
N THR A 182 6.34 -8.54 10.27
CA THR A 182 5.18 -7.75 10.71
C THR A 182 4.71 -6.78 9.61
N ALA A 183 5.63 -6.04 8.99
CA ALA A 183 5.29 -5.12 7.90
C ALA A 183 4.62 -5.86 6.73
N TYR A 184 5.15 -7.02 6.35
CA TYR A 184 4.60 -7.84 5.27
C TYR A 184 3.24 -8.47 5.64
N GLN A 185 3.07 -8.99 6.86
CA GLN A 185 1.79 -9.54 7.31
C GLN A 185 0.68 -8.49 7.33
N ARG A 186 1.02 -7.25 7.68
CA ARG A 186 0.09 -6.12 7.57
C ARG A 186 -0.36 -5.89 6.13
N LEU A 187 0.56 -5.99 5.17
CA LEU A 187 0.24 -5.90 3.74
C LEU A 187 -0.71 -7.03 3.29
N GLU A 188 -0.45 -8.27 3.71
CA GLU A 188 -1.36 -9.41 3.46
C GLU A 188 -2.75 -9.16 4.07
N THR A 189 -2.80 -8.62 5.29
CA THR A 189 -4.05 -8.30 5.98
C THR A 189 -4.84 -7.21 5.24
N VAL A 190 -4.17 -6.15 4.74
CA VAL A 190 -4.82 -5.09 3.96
C VAL A 190 -5.48 -5.65 2.71
N GLU A 191 -4.77 -6.44 1.90
CA GLU A 191 -5.34 -7.03 0.68
C GLU A 191 -6.45 -8.03 0.99
N ARG A 192 -6.29 -8.83 2.05
CA ARG A 192 -7.33 -9.76 2.48
C ARG A 192 -8.59 -9.04 2.92
N PHE A 193 -8.44 -7.96 3.69
CA PHE A 193 -9.57 -7.14 4.12
C PHE A 193 -10.28 -6.47 2.94
N ALA A 194 -9.53 -5.86 2.02
CA ALA A 194 -10.07 -5.26 0.80
C ALA A 194 -10.87 -6.27 -0.02
N THR A 195 -10.35 -7.50 -0.17
CA THR A 195 -11.04 -8.59 -0.88
C THR A 195 -12.36 -8.97 -0.22
N ILE A 196 -12.37 -9.10 1.11
CA ILE A 196 -13.58 -9.45 1.88
C ILE A 196 -14.60 -8.33 1.81
N LEU A 197 -14.17 -7.07 1.96
CA LEU A 197 -15.04 -5.91 1.90
C LEU A 197 -15.69 -5.78 0.51
N LEU A 198 -14.92 -5.90 -0.57
CA LEU A 198 -15.44 -5.89 -1.94
C LEU A 198 -16.47 -7.02 -2.17
N THR A 199 -16.19 -8.21 -1.62
CA THR A 199 -17.12 -9.35 -1.69
C THR A 199 -18.41 -9.05 -0.92
N ALA A 200 -18.33 -8.49 0.29
CA ALA A 200 -19.48 -8.12 1.09
C ALA A 200 -20.34 -7.04 0.39
N GLU A 201 -19.71 -6.06 -0.24
CA GLU A 201 -20.40 -5.05 -1.05
C GLU A 201 -21.17 -5.67 -2.21
N SER A 202 -20.58 -6.63 -2.91
CA SER A 202 -21.25 -7.37 -3.99
C SER A 202 -22.44 -8.20 -3.53
N LEU A 203 -22.49 -8.55 -2.25
CA LEU A 203 -23.57 -9.30 -1.61
C LEU A 203 -24.64 -8.41 -0.93
N GLY A 204 -24.62 -7.11 -1.16
CA GLY A 204 -25.59 -6.15 -0.63
C GLY A 204 -25.09 -5.27 0.52
N GLY A 205 -23.79 -5.27 0.76
CA GLY A 205 -23.09 -4.41 1.72
C GLY A 205 -22.65 -5.14 2.99
N PRO A 206 -21.59 -4.65 3.64
CA PRO A 206 -21.08 -5.23 4.88
C PRO A 206 -22.01 -4.94 6.05
N ARG A 207 -22.08 -5.87 7.01
CA ARG A 207 -22.68 -5.64 8.31
C ARG A 207 -21.61 -5.19 9.29
N LEU A 208 -21.68 -3.93 9.71
CA LEU A 208 -20.73 -3.38 10.66
C LEU A 208 -20.92 -3.97 12.06
N LEU A 209 -19.82 -4.16 12.77
CA LEU A 209 -19.88 -4.53 14.19
C LEU A 209 -20.46 -3.35 15.01
N PRO A 210 -21.28 -3.64 16.02
CA PRO A 210 -21.78 -2.61 16.94
C PRO A 210 -20.61 -1.90 17.66
N HIS A 211 -20.77 -0.61 17.92
CA HIS A 211 -19.75 0.20 18.60
C HIS A 211 -19.21 -0.45 19.88
N ALA A 212 -20.10 -0.99 20.71
CA ALA A 212 -19.70 -1.65 21.95
C ALA A 212 -18.77 -2.84 21.73
N GLU A 213 -18.95 -3.60 20.63
CA GLU A 213 -18.07 -4.72 20.28
C GLU A 213 -16.73 -4.21 19.75
N VAL A 214 -16.72 -3.13 18.95
CA VAL A 214 -15.49 -2.50 18.47
C VAL A 214 -14.65 -2.01 19.66
N GLN A 215 -15.26 -1.35 20.64
CA GLN A 215 -14.54 -0.88 21.85
C GLN A 215 -13.92 -2.04 22.64
N LYS A 216 -14.62 -3.18 22.76
CA LYS A 216 -14.06 -4.38 23.40
C LYS A 216 -12.82 -4.90 22.66
N LEU A 217 -12.86 -4.90 21.32
CA LEU A 217 -11.73 -5.32 20.48
C LEU A 217 -10.53 -4.37 20.61
N ILE A 218 -10.75 -3.07 20.61
CA ILE A 218 -9.72 -2.06 20.83
C ILE A 218 -9.10 -2.24 22.22
N ALA A 219 -9.91 -2.40 23.27
CA ALA A 219 -9.42 -2.65 24.63
C ALA A 219 -8.65 -3.98 24.76
N ALA A 220 -8.89 -4.93 23.88
CA ALA A 220 -8.20 -6.22 23.89
C ALA A 220 -6.83 -6.19 23.16
N ARG A 221 -6.51 -5.15 22.39
CA ARG A 221 -5.25 -5.04 21.60
C ARG A 221 -3.97 -5.38 22.38
N PRO A 222 -3.77 -4.90 23.61
CA PRO A 222 -2.57 -5.25 24.38
C PRO A 222 -2.41 -6.74 24.63
N ARG A 223 -3.50 -7.51 24.73
CA ARG A 223 -3.47 -8.97 24.90
C ARG A 223 -2.91 -9.70 23.68
N TYR A 224 -2.98 -9.05 22.51
CA TYR A 224 -2.45 -9.55 21.24
C TYR A 224 -1.06 -8.94 20.90
N GLY A 225 -0.44 -8.24 21.86
CA GLY A 225 0.87 -7.62 21.65
C GLY A 225 0.85 -6.40 20.71
N VAL A 226 -0.33 -5.83 20.49
CA VAL A 226 -0.50 -4.63 19.65
C VAL A 226 -0.52 -3.41 20.56
N SER A 227 0.48 -2.54 20.44
CA SER A 227 0.49 -1.26 21.14
C SER A 227 -0.65 -0.36 20.66
N SER A 228 -1.23 0.41 21.58
CA SER A 228 -2.24 1.41 21.23
C SER A 228 -1.56 2.54 20.44
N LEU A 229 -1.83 2.63 19.14
CA LEU A 229 -1.59 3.85 18.37
C LEU A 229 -2.76 4.81 18.62
N GLU A 230 -2.50 6.10 18.82
CA GLU A 230 -3.53 7.08 19.19
C GLU A 230 -4.65 7.22 18.13
N GLY A 231 -4.34 7.06 16.84
CA GLY A 231 -5.29 7.17 15.74
C GLY A 231 -6.37 6.09 15.63
N THR A 232 -6.37 5.07 16.50
CA THR A 232 -7.37 3.99 16.45
C THR A 232 -8.64 4.27 17.25
N ALA A 233 -8.70 5.37 18.02
CA ALA A 233 -9.82 5.68 18.92
C ALA A 233 -11.07 6.16 18.16
N GLU A 234 -10.94 6.67 16.95
CA GLU A 234 -12.04 7.22 16.15
C GLU A 234 -12.34 6.37 14.90
N LEU A 235 -12.84 5.15 15.08
CA LEU A 235 -13.51 4.45 13.98
C LEU A 235 -14.84 5.14 13.69
N PRO A 236 -15.21 5.44 12.41
CA PRO A 236 -16.53 5.97 12.09
C PRO A 236 -17.59 4.93 12.45
N LEU A 237 -18.43 5.27 13.41
CA LEU A 237 -19.14 4.31 14.26
C LEU A 237 -20.63 4.22 14.01
N THR A 238 -21.17 4.83 12.96
CA THR A 238 -22.61 4.73 12.69
C THR A 238 -22.94 4.71 11.21
N SER A 239 -23.98 3.94 10.86
CA SER A 239 -24.64 3.95 9.56
C SER A 239 -25.11 5.35 9.12
N GLU A 240 -25.31 6.27 10.04
CA GLU A 240 -25.75 7.65 9.78
C GLU A 240 -24.65 8.51 9.13
N THR A 241 -23.37 8.26 9.42
CA THR A 241 -22.26 8.99 8.80
C THR A 241 -21.93 8.50 7.38
N LEU A 242 -22.34 7.29 7.01
CA LEU A 242 -22.15 6.76 5.65
C LEU A 242 -23.13 7.38 4.64
N VAL A 243 -24.37 7.68 5.05
CA VAL A 243 -25.38 8.29 4.17
C VAL A 243 -24.95 9.71 3.76
N ASP A 244 -24.35 10.48 4.67
CA ASP A 244 -23.90 11.86 4.40
C ASP A 244 -22.66 11.95 3.50
N ARG A 245 -21.85 10.89 3.42
CA ARG A 245 -20.68 10.83 2.52
C ARG A 245 -21.04 10.41 1.09
N THR A 246 -22.02 9.54 0.90
CA THR A 246 -22.51 9.16 -0.44
C THR A 246 -23.20 10.33 -1.14
N ASP A 247 -23.95 11.16 -0.41
CA ASP A 247 -24.60 12.36 -0.97
C ASP A 247 -23.57 13.46 -1.31
N ARG A 248 -22.49 13.62 -0.54
CA ARG A 248 -21.43 14.60 -0.83
C ARG A 248 -20.58 14.24 -2.05
N ASN A 249 -20.38 12.97 -2.32
CA ASN A 249 -19.70 12.54 -3.55
C ASN A 249 -20.59 12.59 -4.78
N ALA A 250 -21.89 12.30 -4.65
CA ALA A 250 -22.85 12.43 -5.76
C ALA A 250 -23.03 13.89 -6.22
N SER A 251 -23.02 14.86 -5.29
CA SER A 251 -23.14 16.28 -5.63
C SER A 251 -21.91 16.88 -6.31
N ARG A 252 -20.70 16.34 -6.08
CA ARG A 252 -19.47 16.81 -6.77
C ARG A 252 -19.42 16.44 -8.26
N PHE A 253 -20.13 15.40 -8.69
CA PHE A 253 -20.20 15.01 -10.11
C PHE A 253 -21.32 15.73 -10.89
N LEU A 254 -22.23 16.45 -10.22
CA LEU A 254 -23.36 17.14 -10.87
C LEU A 254 -23.13 18.63 -11.11
N GLU A 255 -22.05 19.23 -10.61
CA GLU A 255 -21.68 20.63 -10.88
C GLU A 255 -20.58 20.76 -11.93
N ALA A 256 -20.88 20.37 -13.17
CA ALA A 256 -20.12 20.83 -14.33
C ALA A 256 -20.74 22.15 -14.83
N PRO A 257 -19.97 23.23 -15.06
CA PRO A 257 -20.50 24.49 -15.47
C PRO A 257 -21.11 24.39 -16.86
N SER A 258 -22.39 24.77 -16.98
CA SER A 258 -23.10 24.92 -18.24
C SER A 258 -22.47 26.04 -19.09
N ARG A 259 -21.65 25.67 -20.06
CA ARG A 259 -21.26 26.61 -21.15
C ARG A 259 -21.75 26.11 -22.48
N GLY A 260 -22.61 26.92 -23.08
CA GLY A 260 -22.71 27.14 -24.52
C GLY A 260 -23.33 26.01 -25.35
N ARG A 261 -24.64 26.08 -25.63
CA ARG A 261 -25.28 25.40 -26.76
C ARG A 261 -24.67 25.90 -28.06
N SER A 262 -23.93 25.04 -28.79
CA SER A 262 -23.74 25.20 -30.24
C SER A 262 -23.74 23.80 -30.87
N ALA A 263 -24.64 23.67 -31.83
CA ALA A 263 -24.86 22.62 -32.81
C ALA A 263 -23.97 21.38 -32.80
N MET A 264 -24.49 20.26 -32.33
CA MET A 264 -23.89 18.94 -32.50
C MET A 264 -24.60 18.19 -33.63
N ARG A 265 -23.89 18.03 -34.76
CA ARG A 265 -24.23 17.08 -35.84
C ARG A 265 -24.22 15.67 -35.26
N LYS A 266 -25.34 14.94 -35.46
CA LYS A 266 -25.45 13.51 -35.15
C LYS A 266 -24.51 12.71 -36.05
N LEU A 267 -23.48 12.10 -35.47
CA LEU A 267 -22.75 10.98 -36.06
C LEU A 267 -23.15 9.73 -35.28
N HIS A 268 -24.01 8.91 -35.88
CA HIS A 268 -24.33 7.57 -35.40
C HIS A 268 -23.18 6.64 -35.77
N GLY A 269 -22.40 6.17 -34.76
CA GLY A 269 -21.48 5.05 -34.94
C GLY A 269 -22.18 3.72 -34.59
N PRO A 270 -21.75 2.59 -35.16
CA PRO A 270 -22.42 1.31 -35.00
C PRO A 270 -22.34 0.80 -33.57
N SER A 271 -23.39 0.09 -33.10
CA SER A 271 -23.53 -0.51 -31.77
C SER A 271 -22.49 -1.61 -31.52
N ALA A 272 -22.27 -1.95 -30.25
CA ALA A 272 -21.31 -3.01 -29.86
C ALA A 272 -21.61 -4.37 -30.54
N GLN A 273 -22.86 -4.65 -30.86
CA GLN A 273 -23.27 -5.88 -31.56
C GLN A 273 -22.90 -5.86 -33.04
N GLU A 274 -22.89 -4.69 -33.72
CA GLU A 274 -22.46 -4.56 -35.12
C GLU A 274 -20.93 -4.68 -35.25
N ARG A 275 -20.15 -4.27 -34.24
CA ARG A 275 -18.68 -4.44 -34.24
C ARG A 275 -18.25 -5.90 -34.18
N ILE A 276 -19.01 -6.77 -33.52
CA ILE A 276 -18.73 -8.21 -33.44
C ILE A 276 -19.00 -8.89 -34.80
N ARG A 277 -20.02 -8.45 -35.56
CA ARG A 277 -20.36 -9.02 -36.86
C ARG A 277 -19.31 -8.72 -37.93
N LEU A 278 -18.72 -7.51 -37.92
CA LEU A 278 -17.70 -7.09 -38.90
C LEU A 278 -16.32 -7.74 -38.67
N SER A 279 -16.08 -8.37 -37.51
CA SER A 279 -14.83 -9.10 -37.22
C SER A 279 -14.81 -10.54 -37.71
N LEU A 280 -15.93 -11.09 -38.15
CA LEU A 280 -16.06 -12.50 -38.56
C LEU A 280 -16.00 -12.71 -40.08
N ASP A 281 -16.06 -11.65 -40.90
CA ASP A 281 -16.21 -11.76 -42.37
C ASP A 281 -14.91 -11.49 -43.16
N HIS A 282 -13.72 -11.47 -42.52
CA HIS A 282 -12.47 -11.36 -43.29
C HIS A 282 -11.55 -12.58 -43.03
N PRO A 283 -11.48 -13.51 -44.00
CA PRO A 283 -10.47 -14.56 -43.97
C PRO A 283 -9.07 -13.98 -44.24
N ARG A 284 -8.13 -14.22 -43.32
CA ARG A 284 -6.71 -13.89 -43.53
C ARG A 284 -6.15 -14.74 -44.65
N GLN A 285 -5.80 -14.11 -45.76
CA GLN A 285 -4.91 -14.71 -46.77
C GLN A 285 -3.47 -14.68 -46.22
N PHE A 286 -2.95 -15.87 -45.95
CA PHE A 286 -1.50 -16.09 -45.85
C PHE A 286 -0.99 -16.45 -47.24
N GLY A 287 -0.10 -15.62 -47.80
CA GLY A 287 0.66 -15.87 -49.00
C GLY A 287 2.15 -15.87 -48.70
N SER A 288 2.77 -17.00 -48.97
CA SER A 288 4.18 -17.35 -49.23
C SER A 288 5.28 -16.39 -48.79
#